data_61512a876be6e64c4b96d1e34f6ba678
#
_entry.id   61512a876be6e64c4b96d1e34f6ba678
#
_cell.length_a   1.000
_cell.length_b   1.000
_cell.length_c   1.000
_cell.angle_alpha   90.00
_cell.angle_beta   90.00
_cell.angle_gamma   90.00
#
_symmetry.space_group_name_H-M   'P 1'
#
loop_
_entity.id
_entity.type
_entity.pdbx_description
1 polymer ?
#
loop_
_entity_poly.entity_id
_entity_poly.type
_entity_poly.pdbx_seq_one_letter_code
_entity_poly.pdbx_strand_id
1 'polypeptide(L)'
;TVQSIDGESRIVMEHTGRYYEPLFCQLAGAGLFVTAVNPKLIKDCGTNSLRKVKSDKADAIKIAKYALDSWSDLKQYSVMDEIRKQLKTMNRQLDFYMKHKTSMKNNFIGLLDQTFPGVNNYFSSPAREDGSQKWVDFATTYWHVDCVRNMSRSAFISHYQNWCKRKEYNFSQSKAEEIYEAAKELVPV
;
A
#
# COMPACT_ATOMS: atom_id res chain seq x y z
N THR A 1 -40.52 -14.10 1.87
CA THR A 1 -40.70 -12.76 2.43
C THR A 1 -40.51 -11.66 1.40
N VAL A 2 -39.33 -11.52 0.71
CA VAL A 2 -39.21 -10.53 -0.41
C VAL A 2 -40.03 -10.95 -1.61
N GLN A 3 -40.05 -12.24 -1.93
CA GLN A 3 -40.84 -12.83 -3.02
C GLN A 3 -42.37 -12.80 -2.81
N SER A 4 -42.83 -12.51 -1.60
CA SER A 4 -44.24 -12.39 -1.27
C SER A 4 -44.78 -10.95 -1.33
N ILE A 5 -43.96 -10.00 -1.79
CA ILE A 5 -44.31 -8.61 -1.99
C ILE A 5 -44.84 -8.46 -3.42
N ASP A 6 -46.06 -7.93 -3.58
CA ASP A 6 -46.63 -7.66 -4.90
C ASP A 6 -45.83 -6.55 -5.62
N GLY A 7 -45.55 -6.78 -6.92
CA GLY A 7 -44.82 -5.84 -7.74
C GLY A 7 -43.30 -6.14 -7.85
N GLU A 8 -42.61 -5.24 -8.59
CA GLU A 8 -41.16 -5.34 -8.80
C GLU A 8 -40.39 -4.97 -7.52
N SER A 9 -39.58 -5.90 -7.04
CA SER A 9 -38.74 -5.71 -5.86
C SER A 9 -37.26 -5.66 -6.24
N ARG A 10 -36.54 -4.64 -5.80
CA ARG A 10 -35.09 -4.50 -5.99
C ARG A 10 -34.39 -4.41 -4.64
N ILE A 11 -33.37 -5.22 -4.48
CA ILE A 11 -32.55 -5.23 -3.28
C ILE A 11 -31.30 -4.40 -3.55
N VAL A 12 -31.13 -3.35 -2.75
CA VAL A 12 -29.98 -2.45 -2.86
C VAL A 12 -29.16 -2.53 -1.59
N MET A 13 -27.86 -2.72 -1.71
CA MET A 13 -26.92 -2.77 -0.60
C MET A 13 -25.70 -1.90 -0.85
N GLU A 14 -25.04 -1.49 0.22
CA GLU A 14 -23.82 -0.73 0.14
C GLU A 14 -22.62 -1.64 -0.18
N HIS A 15 -21.79 -1.24 -1.15
CA HIS A 15 -20.57 -1.94 -1.53
C HIS A 15 -19.45 -1.67 -0.52
N THR A 16 -19.53 -2.23 0.68
CA THR A 16 -18.53 -2.07 1.74
C THR A 16 -17.76 -3.37 2.01
N GLY A 17 -16.46 -3.33 1.79
CA GLY A 17 -15.57 -4.46 2.09
C GLY A 17 -15.94 -5.77 1.41
N ARG A 18 -15.97 -6.87 2.17
CA ARG A 18 -16.30 -8.23 1.70
C ARG A 18 -17.63 -8.74 2.25
N TYR A 19 -18.23 -8.04 3.18
CA TYR A 19 -19.36 -8.55 3.97
C TYR A 19 -20.65 -8.65 3.16
N TYR A 20 -20.82 -7.85 2.10
CA TYR A 20 -22.01 -7.89 1.24
C TYR A 20 -21.98 -9.09 0.27
N GLU A 21 -20.79 -9.58 -0.13
CA GLU A 21 -20.64 -10.59 -1.19
C GLU A 21 -21.40 -11.91 -0.91
N PRO A 22 -21.32 -12.54 0.28
CA PRO A 22 -22.03 -13.78 0.56
C PRO A 22 -23.55 -13.62 0.47
N LEU A 23 -24.09 -12.57 1.07
CA LEU A 23 -25.51 -12.25 1.03
C LEU A 23 -25.97 -11.95 -0.41
N PHE A 24 -25.17 -11.17 -1.13
CA PHE A 24 -25.40 -10.86 -2.53
C PHE A 24 -25.51 -12.14 -3.39
N CYS A 25 -24.54 -13.06 -3.27
CA CYS A 25 -24.53 -14.30 -4.05
C CYS A 25 -25.75 -15.18 -3.74
N GLN A 26 -26.18 -15.25 -2.48
CA GLN A 26 -27.38 -16.00 -2.09
C GLN A 26 -28.66 -15.41 -2.69
N LEU A 27 -28.82 -14.10 -2.61
CA LEU A 27 -30.00 -13.42 -3.11
C LEU A 27 -30.07 -13.42 -4.65
N ALA A 28 -28.95 -13.21 -5.31
CA ALA A 28 -28.85 -13.30 -6.78
C ALA A 28 -29.08 -14.75 -7.26
N GLY A 29 -28.54 -15.75 -6.55
CA GLY A 29 -28.80 -17.17 -6.82
C GLY A 29 -30.26 -17.58 -6.61
N ALA A 30 -31.01 -16.87 -5.79
CA ALA A 30 -32.47 -17.00 -5.63
C ALA A 30 -33.28 -16.28 -6.72
N GLY A 31 -32.62 -15.72 -7.75
CA GLY A 31 -33.29 -15.05 -8.87
C GLY A 31 -33.79 -13.64 -8.54
N LEU A 32 -33.38 -13.04 -7.42
CA LEU A 32 -33.78 -11.70 -7.05
C LEU A 32 -32.92 -10.63 -7.74
N PHE A 33 -33.52 -9.49 -8.06
CA PHE A 33 -32.75 -8.33 -8.51
C PHE A 33 -31.94 -7.76 -7.33
N VAL A 34 -30.64 -7.82 -7.44
CA VAL A 34 -29.73 -7.30 -6.41
C VAL A 34 -28.72 -6.36 -7.02
N THR A 35 -28.46 -5.24 -6.37
CA THR A 35 -27.41 -4.30 -6.77
C THR A 35 -26.60 -3.84 -5.57
N ALA A 36 -25.30 -3.60 -5.78
CA ALA A 36 -24.40 -3.06 -4.77
C ALA A 36 -23.91 -1.68 -5.22
N VAL A 37 -24.15 -0.67 -4.40
CA VAL A 37 -23.92 0.74 -4.72
C VAL A 37 -22.72 1.28 -3.96
N ASN A 38 -21.94 2.17 -4.61
CA ASN A 38 -20.82 2.82 -3.96
C ASN A 38 -21.30 3.70 -2.79
N PRO A 39 -20.72 3.55 -1.57
CA PRO A 39 -21.05 4.36 -0.40
C PRO A 39 -21.03 5.87 -0.63
N LYS A 40 -20.18 6.34 -1.52
CA LYS A 40 -20.06 7.75 -1.86
C LYS A 40 -21.34 8.31 -2.50
N LEU A 41 -21.96 7.55 -3.40
CA LEU A 41 -23.20 7.93 -4.04
C LEU A 41 -24.37 8.03 -3.03
N ILE A 42 -24.43 7.10 -2.09
CA ILE A 42 -25.44 7.10 -1.04
C ILE A 42 -25.26 8.30 -0.09
N LYS A 43 -24.01 8.67 0.21
CA LYS A 43 -23.69 9.85 1.04
C LYS A 43 -24.12 11.15 0.37
N ASP A 44 -23.87 11.28 -0.92
CA ASP A 44 -24.14 12.50 -1.67
C ASP A 44 -25.65 12.78 -1.79
N CYS A 45 -26.50 11.74 -1.78
CA CYS A 45 -27.96 11.86 -1.78
C CYS A 45 -28.58 12.25 -0.42
N GLY A 46 -27.80 12.24 0.69
CA GLY A 46 -28.33 12.39 2.05
C GLY A 46 -27.89 13.64 2.81
N THR A 47 -27.37 14.68 2.17
CA THR A 47 -26.61 15.76 2.82
C THR A 47 -27.39 16.82 3.59
N ASN A 48 -28.72 16.77 3.69
CA ASN A 48 -29.52 17.85 4.30
C ASN A 48 -29.87 17.67 5.79
N SER A 49 -29.24 16.74 6.52
CA SER A 49 -29.50 16.57 7.96
C SER A 49 -28.39 17.14 8.81
N LEU A 50 -28.67 18.17 9.59
CA LEU A 50 -27.78 18.81 10.55
C LEU A 50 -27.39 17.89 11.75
N ARG A 51 -28.11 16.81 11.99
CA ARG A 51 -27.80 15.81 13.01
C ARG A 51 -27.40 14.49 12.39
N LYS A 52 -26.12 14.14 12.47
CA LYS A 52 -25.57 12.84 12.08
C LYS A 52 -25.89 11.77 13.15
N VAL A 53 -27.11 11.26 13.15
CA VAL A 53 -27.42 10.05 13.93
C VAL A 53 -26.85 8.87 13.16
N LYS A 54 -25.81 8.24 13.69
CA LYS A 54 -25.20 7.05 13.12
C LYS A 54 -25.92 5.82 13.70
N SER A 55 -26.83 5.23 12.92
CA SER A 55 -27.48 3.96 13.25
C SER A 55 -27.75 3.18 11.97
N ASP A 56 -27.71 1.86 12.06
CA ASP A 56 -27.95 0.96 10.91
C ASP A 56 -29.33 1.22 10.29
N LYS A 57 -30.34 1.54 11.10
CA LYS A 57 -31.69 1.92 10.62
C LYS A 57 -31.65 3.19 9.77
N ALA A 58 -30.91 4.21 10.21
CA ALA A 58 -30.78 5.47 9.45
C ALA A 58 -30.04 5.25 8.13
N ASP A 59 -29.04 4.39 8.13
CA ASP A 59 -28.28 4.06 6.93
C ASP A 59 -29.10 3.20 5.96
N ALA A 60 -29.89 2.26 6.44
CA ALA A 60 -30.83 1.50 5.63
C ALA A 60 -31.89 2.41 4.95
N ILE A 61 -32.42 3.41 5.65
CA ILE A 61 -33.36 4.40 5.11
C ILE A 61 -32.69 5.24 4.00
N LYS A 62 -31.43 5.63 4.16
CA LYS A 62 -30.69 6.38 3.12
C LYS A 62 -30.47 5.53 1.87
N ILE A 63 -30.10 4.26 2.03
CA ILE A 63 -29.94 3.31 0.93
C ILE A 63 -31.28 3.16 0.19
N ALA A 64 -32.40 3.00 0.91
CA ALA A 64 -33.71 2.85 0.33
C ALA A 64 -34.14 4.12 -0.43
N LYS A 65 -33.91 5.32 0.10
CA LYS A 65 -34.19 6.59 -0.60
C LYS A 65 -33.39 6.71 -1.88
N TYR A 66 -32.08 6.47 -1.80
CA TYR A 66 -31.22 6.46 -2.99
C TYR A 66 -31.74 5.48 -4.06
N ALA A 67 -32.16 4.28 -3.63
CA ALA A 67 -32.70 3.27 -4.52
C ALA A 67 -33.98 3.70 -5.21
N LEU A 68 -34.86 4.42 -4.51
CA LEU A 68 -36.11 4.97 -5.07
C LEU A 68 -35.78 6.11 -6.04
N ASP A 69 -34.92 7.05 -5.67
CA ASP A 69 -34.58 8.21 -6.50
C ASP A 69 -33.83 7.77 -7.80
N SER A 70 -33.10 6.68 -7.75
CA SER A 70 -32.29 6.15 -8.87
C SER A 70 -32.88 4.86 -9.47
N TRP A 71 -34.20 4.61 -9.29
CA TRP A 71 -34.81 3.32 -9.63
C TRP A 71 -34.58 2.87 -11.07
N SER A 72 -34.69 3.77 -12.05
CA SER A 72 -34.43 3.47 -13.46
C SER A 72 -32.98 3.20 -13.81
N ASP A 73 -32.06 3.76 -13.00
CA ASP A 73 -30.61 3.71 -13.25
C ASP A 73 -29.93 2.57 -12.52
N LEU A 74 -30.64 1.88 -11.62
CA LEU A 74 -30.12 0.72 -10.92
C LEU A 74 -29.82 -0.41 -11.90
N LYS A 75 -28.56 -0.79 -11.98
CA LYS A 75 -28.12 -1.93 -12.81
C LYS A 75 -27.98 -3.17 -11.94
N GLN A 76 -28.54 -4.28 -12.42
CA GLN A 76 -28.30 -5.56 -11.78
C GLN A 76 -26.81 -5.85 -11.79
N TYR A 77 -26.26 -6.11 -10.62
CA TYR A 77 -24.85 -6.44 -10.50
C TYR A 77 -24.60 -7.86 -11.02
N SER A 78 -23.66 -8.03 -11.93
CA SER A 78 -23.24 -9.35 -12.36
C SER A 78 -22.25 -9.92 -11.35
N VAL A 79 -22.39 -11.21 -11.02
CA VAL A 79 -21.41 -11.92 -10.21
C VAL A 79 -20.05 -11.84 -10.90
N MET A 80 -19.06 -11.34 -10.19
CA MET A 80 -17.70 -11.24 -10.72
C MET A 80 -17.18 -12.65 -10.97
N ASP A 81 -16.65 -12.90 -12.18
CA ASP A 81 -15.96 -14.13 -12.53
C ASP A 81 -14.90 -14.48 -11.47
N GLU A 82 -14.81 -15.76 -11.12
CA GLU A 82 -13.90 -16.26 -10.08
C GLU A 82 -12.44 -15.87 -10.35
N ILE A 83 -12.02 -15.88 -11.61
CA ILE A 83 -10.67 -15.47 -12.03
C ILE A 83 -10.44 -14.00 -11.67
N ARG A 84 -11.39 -13.11 -11.96
CA ARG A 84 -11.29 -11.69 -11.62
C ARG A 84 -11.27 -11.46 -10.11
N LYS A 85 -12.02 -12.26 -9.35
CA LYS A 85 -12.03 -12.23 -7.90
C LYS A 85 -10.68 -12.62 -7.30
N GLN A 86 -10.06 -13.68 -7.84
CA GLN A 86 -8.72 -14.12 -7.47
C GLN A 86 -7.67 -13.06 -7.80
N LEU A 87 -7.68 -12.52 -9.02
CA LEU A 87 -6.78 -11.44 -9.44
C LEU A 87 -6.91 -10.20 -8.53
N LYS A 88 -8.13 -9.80 -8.21
CA LYS A 88 -8.38 -8.67 -7.28
C LYS A 88 -7.81 -8.95 -5.88
N THR A 89 -7.92 -10.19 -5.42
CA THR A 89 -7.35 -10.60 -4.13
C THR A 89 -5.83 -10.58 -4.16
N MET A 90 -5.21 -11.12 -5.21
CA MET A 90 -3.76 -11.10 -5.39
C MET A 90 -3.21 -9.68 -5.49
N ASN A 91 -3.89 -8.81 -6.25
CA ASN A 91 -3.48 -7.41 -6.36
C ASN A 91 -3.54 -6.67 -5.01
N ARG A 92 -4.58 -6.91 -4.21
CA ARG A 92 -4.65 -6.36 -2.84
C ARG A 92 -3.52 -6.85 -1.94
N GLN A 93 -3.13 -8.14 -2.07
CA GLN A 93 -1.99 -8.68 -1.32
C GLN A 93 -0.67 -8.05 -1.80
N LEU A 94 -0.49 -7.90 -3.10
CA LEU A 94 0.68 -7.22 -3.65
C LEU A 94 0.79 -5.78 -3.11
N ASP A 95 -0.29 -5.00 -3.18
CA ASP A 95 -0.34 -3.63 -2.64
C ASP A 95 -0.01 -3.59 -1.14
N PHE A 96 -0.51 -4.56 -0.38
CA PHE A 96 -0.21 -4.69 1.04
C PHE A 96 1.30 -4.89 1.27
N TYR A 97 1.92 -5.86 0.58
CA TYR A 97 3.36 -6.11 0.71
C TYR A 97 4.20 -4.92 0.23
N MET A 98 3.80 -4.26 -0.85
CA MET A 98 4.52 -3.08 -1.34
C MET A 98 4.48 -1.91 -0.35
N LYS A 99 3.34 -1.68 0.32
CA LYS A 99 3.23 -0.68 1.40
C LYS A 99 4.12 -1.03 2.59
N HIS A 100 4.11 -2.30 3.02
CA HIS A 100 4.99 -2.76 4.11
C HIS A 100 6.46 -2.63 3.75
N LYS A 101 6.87 -3.03 2.55
CA LYS A 101 8.25 -2.85 2.06
C LYS A 101 8.67 -1.38 2.14
N THR A 102 7.83 -0.46 1.68
CA THR A 102 8.12 0.98 1.72
C THR A 102 8.21 1.50 3.15
N SER A 103 7.29 1.09 4.02
CA SER A 103 7.30 1.48 5.44
C SER A 103 8.55 0.99 6.16
N MET A 104 8.95 -0.27 5.95
CA MET A 104 10.18 -0.83 6.54
C MET A 104 11.42 -0.11 6.03
N LYS A 105 11.48 0.19 4.72
CA LYS A 105 12.58 0.95 4.13
C LYS A 105 12.70 2.34 4.77
N ASN A 106 11.60 3.06 4.91
CA ASN A 106 11.59 4.39 5.52
C ASN A 106 12.00 4.36 6.99
N ASN A 107 11.53 3.36 7.74
CA ASN A 107 11.95 3.16 9.13
C ASN A 107 13.45 2.87 9.23
N PHE A 108 13.98 2.02 8.34
CA PHE A 108 15.41 1.71 8.31
C PHE A 108 16.26 2.95 7.98
N ILE A 109 15.83 3.77 7.01
CA ILE A 109 16.49 5.05 6.70
C ILE A 109 16.48 5.96 7.93
N GLY A 110 15.34 6.11 8.62
CA GLY A 110 15.25 6.92 9.83
C GLY A 110 16.16 6.45 10.97
N LEU A 111 16.40 5.13 11.09
CA LEU A 111 17.38 4.59 12.04
C LEU A 111 18.82 4.89 11.60
N LEU A 112 19.11 4.76 10.31
CA LEU A 112 20.44 5.07 9.76
C LEU A 112 20.77 6.55 9.87
N ASP A 113 19.79 7.44 9.76
CA ASP A 113 20.00 8.88 9.90
C ASP A 113 20.51 9.27 11.29
N GLN A 114 20.35 8.40 12.29
CA GLN A 114 20.93 8.60 13.62
C GLN A 114 22.44 8.25 13.68
N THR A 115 22.91 7.38 12.82
CA THR A 115 24.27 6.85 12.85
C THR A 115 25.11 7.19 11.63
N PHE A 116 24.48 7.28 10.46
CA PHE A 116 25.09 7.67 9.20
C PHE A 116 24.08 8.45 8.34
N PRO A 117 23.81 9.72 8.65
CA PRO A 117 22.80 10.52 7.96
C PRO A 117 22.98 10.53 6.45
N GLY A 118 21.90 10.26 5.72
CA GLY A 118 21.86 10.36 4.26
C GLY A 118 22.66 9.30 3.50
N VAL A 119 23.16 8.24 4.15
CA VAL A 119 23.99 7.19 3.52
C VAL A 119 23.32 6.55 2.30
N ASN A 120 22.01 6.42 2.31
CA ASN A 120 21.23 5.88 1.20
C ASN A 120 21.34 6.72 -0.09
N ASN A 121 21.60 8.03 0.01
CA ASN A 121 21.65 8.96 -1.12
C ASN A 121 22.91 8.79 -1.98
N TYR A 122 23.97 8.15 -1.44
CA TYR A 122 25.18 7.87 -2.21
C TYR A 122 25.01 6.76 -3.25
N PHE A 123 23.89 6.05 -3.22
CA PHE A 123 23.66 4.88 -4.06
C PHE A 123 22.35 5.00 -4.84
N SER A 124 22.44 5.13 -6.14
CA SER A 124 21.30 5.22 -7.08
C SER A 124 20.98 3.90 -7.79
N SER A 125 21.73 2.82 -7.48
CA SER A 125 21.54 1.53 -8.15
C SER A 125 20.17 0.93 -7.84
N PRO A 126 19.47 0.39 -8.86
CA PRO A 126 18.22 -0.33 -8.63
C PRO A 126 18.47 -1.60 -7.78
N ALA A 127 17.38 -2.15 -7.25
CA ALA A 127 17.44 -3.46 -6.61
C ALA A 127 17.82 -4.55 -7.63
N ARG A 128 18.60 -5.54 -7.20
CA ARG A 128 18.90 -6.74 -7.99
C ARG A 128 17.67 -7.65 -8.07
N GLU A 129 17.74 -8.69 -8.90
CA GLU A 129 16.66 -9.68 -9.05
C GLU A 129 16.32 -10.38 -7.72
N ASP A 130 17.29 -10.63 -6.87
CA ASP A 130 17.12 -11.19 -5.52
C ASP A 130 16.56 -10.16 -4.50
N GLY A 131 16.32 -8.93 -4.92
CA GLY A 131 15.82 -7.83 -4.10
C GLY A 131 16.89 -7.08 -3.30
N SER A 132 18.18 -7.50 -3.35
CA SER A 132 19.27 -6.83 -2.65
C SER A 132 19.52 -5.44 -3.23
N GLN A 133 19.92 -4.49 -2.37
CA GLN A 133 20.22 -3.11 -2.74
C GLN A 133 21.59 -2.71 -2.19
N LYS A 134 22.41 -2.11 -3.04
CA LYS A 134 23.80 -1.73 -2.68
C LYS A 134 23.89 -0.87 -1.42
N TRP A 135 22.98 0.10 -1.26
CA TRP A 135 22.98 0.98 -0.10
C TRP A 135 22.62 0.24 1.20
N VAL A 136 21.71 -0.77 1.14
CA VAL A 136 21.36 -1.61 2.30
C VAL A 136 22.55 -2.46 2.71
N ASP A 137 23.19 -3.13 1.75
CA ASP A 137 24.38 -3.93 2.00
C ASP A 137 25.55 -3.08 2.53
N PHE A 138 25.70 -1.85 2.02
CA PHE A 138 26.68 -0.90 2.51
C PHE A 138 26.38 -0.53 3.97
N ALA A 139 25.16 -0.12 4.26
CA ALA A 139 24.74 0.25 5.60
C ALA A 139 24.85 -0.90 6.61
N THR A 140 24.68 -2.15 6.17
CA THR A 140 24.91 -3.33 7.03
C THR A 140 26.39 -3.49 7.43
N THR A 141 27.32 -3.06 6.57
CA THR A 141 28.75 -3.14 6.81
C THR A 141 29.29 -1.89 7.50
N TYR A 142 28.83 -0.73 7.07
CA TYR A 142 29.25 0.60 7.54
C TYR A 142 28.03 1.32 8.16
N TRP A 143 27.55 0.74 9.25
CA TRP A 143 26.31 1.19 9.90
C TRP A 143 26.44 2.51 10.67
N HIS A 144 27.67 2.97 10.92
CA HIS A 144 27.98 4.20 11.63
C HIS A 144 29.08 4.97 10.91
N VAL A 145 29.08 6.29 10.96
CA VAL A 145 30.13 7.15 10.36
C VAL A 145 31.53 6.77 10.85
N ASP A 146 31.67 6.31 12.09
CA ASP A 146 32.95 5.87 12.65
C ASP A 146 33.56 4.66 11.94
N CYS A 147 32.75 3.82 11.34
CA CYS A 147 33.22 2.72 10.51
C CYS A 147 34.04 3.21 9.30
N VAL A 148 33.84 4.45 8.89
CA VAL A 148 34.52 5.10 7.77
C VAL A 148 35.57 6.08 8.26
N ARG A 149 35.20 7.04 9.14
CA ARG A 149 36.08 8.15 9.53
C ARG A 149 37.28 7.76 10.40
N ASN A 150 37.21 6.58 11.09
CA ASN A 150 38.32 6.06 11.87
C ASN A 150 39.42 5.39 11.01
N MET A 151 39.18 5.24 9.71
CA MET A 151 40.19 4.77 8.76
C MET A 151 40.92 5.94 8.12
N SER A 152 42.13 5.71 7.59
CA SER A 152 42.72 6.65 6.65
C SER A 152 41.97 6.59 5.32
N ARG A 153 42.01 7.66 4.52
CA ARG A 153 41.36 7.73 3.20
C ARG A 153 41.74 6.55 2.29
N SER A 154 43.05 6.24 2.22
CA SER A 154 43.58 5.13 1.40
C SER A 154 43.10 3.77 1.90
N ALA A 155 43.08 3.58 3.23
CA ALA A 155 42.60 2.34 3.86
C ALA A 155 41.09 2.15 3.58
N PHE A 156 40.27 3.19 3.72
CA PHE A 156 38.83 3.10 3.42
C PHE A 156 38.59 2.77 1.94
N ILE A 157 39.28 3.45 1.01
CA ILE A 157 39.13 3.20 -0.44
C ILE A 157 39.45 1.74 -0.76
N SER A 158 40.56 1.21 -0.24
CA SER A 158 40.95 -0.19 -0.43
C SER A 158 39.94 -1.16 0.19
N HIS A 159 39.43 -0.85 1.39
CA HIS A 159 38.44 -1.67 2.06
C HIS A 159 37.10 -1.68 1.29
N TYR A 160 36.66 -0.52 0.83
CA TYR A 160 35.43 -0.39 0.04
C TYR A 160 35.58 -1.10 -1.34
N GLN A 161 36.75 -1.04 -1.98
CA GLN A 161 37.02 -1.78 -3.22
C GLN A 161 36.90 -3.29 -3.00
N ASN A 162 37.49 -3.81 -1.93
CA ASN A 162 37.40 -5.22 -1.57
C ASN A 162 35.98 -5.63 -1.20
N TRP A 163 35.24 -4.75 -0.53
CA TRP A 163 33.83 -4.96 -0.21
C TRP A 163 32.99 -5.03 -1.50
N CYS A 164 33.18 -4.10 -2.44
CA CYS A 164 32.52 -4.13 -3.74
C CYS A 164 32.80 -5.44 -4.48
N LYS A 165 34.06 -5.88 -4.50
CA LYS A 165 34.44 -7.14 -5.15
C LYS A 165 33.78 -8.35 -4.52
N ARG A 166 33.73 -8.45 -3.20
CA ARG A 166 33.06 -9.56 -2.48
C ARG A 166 31.56 -9.60 -2.69
N LYS A 167 30.93 -8.42 -2.80
CA LYS A 167 29.49 -8.27 -2.96
C LYS A 167 29.08 -8.14 -4.44
N GLU A 168 30.03 -8.28 -5.36
CA GLU A 168 29.81 -8.17 -6.81
C GLU A 168 29.17 -6.84 -7.25
N TYR A 169 29.56 -5.75 -6.58
CA TYR A 169 29.18 -4.40 -6.96
C TYR A 169 30.26 -3.70 -7.75
N ASN A 170 29.84 -2.82 -8.68
CA ASN A 170 30.76 -1.95 -9.37
C ASN A 170 31.44 -1.00 -8.39
N PHE A 171 32.77 -0.95 -8.42
CA PHE A 171 33.58 -0.01 -7.66
C PHE A 171 33.69 1.33 -8.41
N SER A 172 33.64 2.42 -7.67
CA SER A 172 33.95 3.77 -8.14
C SER A 172 34.80 4.45 -7.08
N GLN A 173 36.00 4.90 -7.48
CA GLN A 173 36.91 5.60 -6.59
C GLN A 173 36.33 6.96 -6.16
N SER A 174 35.76 7.71 -7.11
CA SER A 174 35.14 9.01 -6.80
C SER A 174 34.02 8.88 -5.78
N LYS A 175 33.22 7.79 -5.85
CA LYS A 175 32.16 7.53 -4.89
C LYS A 175 32.72 7.15 -3.52
N ALA A 176 33.81 6.40 -3.46
CA ALA A 176 34.49 6.08 -2.19
C ALA A 176 35.03 7.35 -1.52
N GLU A 177 35.62 8.25 -2.30
CA GLU A 177 36.14 9.52 -1.81
C GLU A 177 34.98 10.43 -1.30
N GLU A 178 33.90 10.54 -2.06
CA GLU A 178 32.70 11.29 -1.65
C GLU A 178 32.14 10.79 -0.31
N ILE A 179 31.98 9.48 -0.14
CA ILE A 179 31.50 8.86 1.11
C ILE A 179 32.46 9.15 2.26
N TYR A 180 33.77 9.07 2.03
CA TYR A 180 34.80 9.30 3.05
C TYR A 180 34.77 10.75 3.55
N GLU A 181 34.76 11.73 2.66
CA GLU A 181 34.71 13.16 3.02
C GLU A 181 33.40 13.48 3.75
N ALA A 182 32.28 12.99 3.25
CA ALA A 182 31.00 13.17 3.93
C ALA A 182 31.00 12.54 5.34
N ALA A 183 31.54 11.35 5.52
CA ALA A 183 31.61 10.72 6.85
C ALA A 183 32.44 11.52 7.86
N LYS A 184 33.38 12.33 7.41
CA LYS A 184 34.16 13.22 8.28
C LYS A 184 33.39 14.44 8.76
N GLU A 185 32.51 14.98 7.92
CA GLU A 185 31.72 16.17 8.20
C GLU A 185 30.42 15.86 8.96
N LEU A 186 29.88 14.64 8.78
CA LEU A 186 28.64 14.23 9.41
C LEU A 186 28.78 14.05 10.93
N VAL A 187 27.81 14.57 11.66
CA VAL A 187 27.66 14.37 13.10
C VAL A 187 26.50 13.42 13.33
N PRO A 188 26.74 12.19 13.84
CA PRO A 188 25.68 11.29 14.24
C PRO A 188 24.92 11.88 15.46
N VAL A 189 23.63 11.55 15.56
CA VAL A 189 22.75 12.06 16.63
C VAL A 189 22.89 11.20 17.89
#